data_f049ff22c8278e2c4fd2ae85b508e096
#
_entry.id   f049ff22c8278e2c4fd2ae85b508e096
#
_cell.length_a   1.000
_cell.length_b   1.000
_cell.length_c   1.000
_cell.angle_alpha   90.00
_cell.angle_beta   90.00
_cell.angle_gamma   90.00
#
_symmetry.space_group_name_H-M   'P 1'
#
loop_
_entity.id
_entity.type
_entity.pdbx_description
1 polymer ?
#
loop_
_entity_poly.entity_id
_entity_poly.type
_entity_poly.pdbx_seq_one_letter_code
_entity_poly.pdbx_strand_id
1 'polypeptide(L)'
;EIISFGFNKTSFKNNRREFFKKGLDIGAISVVIATNAKAMDNARDIELEIVDVKINNLKQAYSMVQISDIHIGGLIDKNFIKSLVDKVNILNPDVVVITGDLVDTKLDFAKPALDELKNIQSKFGTYFIVGNHEYFHGVQPIINYVNSLGIKTLENENVYIGKKDVGFYLCGVYDRFGDKYGAYKPDINKALENTQNEPTVLLAHQPKYVNEIETKGIDLILCGHTHGGQIFPFNFLVKLQQPYVRGLHIHNEFTQIYVNKGTGFWGPPMRLGASSEITYLKLFS
;
A
#
# COMPACT_ATOMS: atom_id res chain seq x y z
N GLU A 1 9.12 83.39 9.27
CA GLU A 1 8.35 82.23 8.80
C GLU A 1 9.07 80.98 9.25
N ILE A 2 8.49 80.28 10.27
CA ILE A 2 9.00 79.03 10.83
C ILE A 2 8.26 77.91 10.06
N ILE A 3 8.97 77.20 9.18
CA ILE A 3 8.44 76.00 8.50
C ILE A 3 8.51 74.85 9.48
N SER A 4 7.36 74.46 10.05
CA SER A 4 7.25 73.24 10.89
C SER A 4 7.18 72.02 9.98
N PHE A 5 8.26 71.20 9.95
CA PHE A 5 8.22 69.88 9.34
C PHE A 5 7.38 68.94 10.23
N GLY A 6 6.11 68.81 9.89
CA GLY A 6 5.22 67.79 10.51
C GLY A 6 5.61 66.40 10.01
N PHE A 7 6.38 65.65 10.76
CA PHE A 7 6.59 64.24 10.52
C PHE A 7 5.27 63.48 10.67
N ASN A 8 4.73 63.04 9.53
CA ASN A 8 3.46 62.32 9.46
C ASN A 8 3.63 60.92 10.08
N LYS A 9 3.35 60.78 11.37
CA LYS A 9 3.46 59.52 12.14
C LYS A 9 2.56 58.37 11.56
N THR A 10 1.62 58.68 10.68
CA THR A 10 0.71 57.69 10.07
C THR A 10 1.37 56.85 8.98
N SER A 11 2.33 57.40 8.24
CA SER A 11 3.02 56.67 7.18
C SER A 11 3.94 55.56 7.69
N PHE A 12 4.57 55.79 8.86
CA PHE A 12 5.50 54.83 9.45
C PHE A 12 4.79 53.60 10.07
N LYS A 13 3.57 53.74 10.62
CA LYS A 13 2.78 52.61 11.11
C LYS A 13 2.23 51.75 10.00
N ASN A 14 1.81 52.34 8.89
CA ASN A 14 1.32 51.59 7.72
C ASN A 14 2.45 50.79 7.07
N ASN A 15 3.65 51.38 6.90
CA ASN A 15 4.81 50.67 6.36
C ASN A 15 5.25 49.46 7.22
N ARG A 16 5.22 49.60 8.56
CA ARG A 16 5.55 48.47 9.46
C ARG A 16 4.52 47.34 9.36
N ARG A 17 3.21 47.68 9.33
CA ARG A 17 2.14 46.70 9.23
C ARG A 17 2.17 45.97 7.87
N GLU A 18 2.41 46.68 6.78
CA GLU A 18 2.59 46.10 5.45
C GLU A 18 3.83 45.21 5.37
N PHE A 19 4.92 45.63 5.98
CA PHE A 19 6.15 44.85 6.05
C PHE A 19 5.92 43.51 6.78
N PHE A 20 5.27 43.55 7.97
CA PHE A 20 4.94 42.36 8.72
C PHE A 20 3.95 41.47 7.96
N LYS A 21 2.93 42.05 7.29
CA LYS A 21 1.99 41.32 6.48
C LYS A 21 2.69 40.60 5.31
N LYS A 22 3.51 41.30 4.55
CA LYS A 22 4.31 40.72 3.46
C LYS A 22 5.27 39.64 3.96
N GLY A 23 5.90 39.84 5.12
CA GLY A 23 6.75 38.86 5.76
C GLY A 23 5.99 37.58 6.14
N LEU A 24 4.78 37.70 6.69
CA LEU A 24 3.91 36.58 7.00
C LEU A 24 3.43 35.85 5.72
N ASP A 25 3.06 36.62 4.68
CA ASP A 25 2.63 36.04 3.39
C ASP A 25 3.78 35.26 2.73
N ILE A 26 4.99 35.82 2.69
CA ILE A 26 6.19 35.13 2.17
C ILE A 26 6.49 33.89 3.01
N GLY A 27 6.45 34.00 4.35
CA GLY A 27 6.66 32.87 5.26
C GLY A 27 5.66 31.75 5.01
N ALA A 28 4.37 32.08 4.91
CA ALA A 28 3.32 31.10 4.63
C ALA A 28 3.52 30.40 3.25
N ILE A 29 3.83 31.17 2.22
CA ILE A 29 4.12 30.62 0.88
C ILE A 29 5.34 29.70 0.93
N SER A 30 6.40 30.10 1.63
CA SER A 30 7.62 29.28 1.78
C SER A 30 7.35 27.96 2.47
N VAL A 31 6.53 27.97 3.55
CA VAL A 31 6.10 26.75 4.24
C VAL A 31 5.30 25.85 3.32
N VAL A 32 4.35 26.38 2.54
CA VAL A 32 3.57 25.62 1.57
C VAL A 32 4.48 24.97 0.53
N ILE A 33 5.40 25.72 -0.06
CA ILE A 33 6.36 25.20 -1.07
C ILE A 33 7.22 24.08 -0.45
N ALA A 34 7.80 24.31 0.73
CA ALA A 34 8.65 23.32 1.39
C ALA A 34 7.87 22.03 1.75
N THR A 35 6.63 22.18 2.25
CA THR A 35 5.76 21.04 2.57
C THR A 35 5.39 20.23 1.33
N ASN A 36 5.05 20.90 0.22
CA ASN A 36 4.74 20.22 -1.04
C ASN A 36 5.98 19.51 -1.61
N ALA A 37 7.14 20.16 -1.60
CA ALA A 37 8.39 19.54 -2.05
C ALA A 37 8.71 18.29 -1.23
N LYS A 38 8.60 18.35 0.10
CA LYS A 38 8.80 17.18 0.97
C LYS A 38 7.77 16.09 0.73
N ALA A 39 6.50 16.45 0.50
CA ALA A 39 5.45 15.47 0.20
C ALA A 39 5.69 14.75 -1.13
N MET A 40 6.21 15.45 -2.14
CA MET A 40 6.59 14.85 -3.42
C MET A 40 7.82 13.94 -3.30
N ASP A 41 8.81 14.32 -2.49
CA ASP A 41 9.97 13.51 -2.18
C ASP A 41 9.56 12.20 -1.49
N ASN A 42 8.73 12.28 -0.44
CA ASN A 42 8.21 11.13 0.28
C ASN A 42 7.39 10.15 -0.59
N ALA A 43 6.79 10.61 -1.69
CA ALA A 43 6.07 9.74 -2.61
C ALA A 43 7.00 8.89 -3.48
N ARG A 44 8.26 9.28 -3.63
CA ARG A 44 9.27 8.59 -4.43
C ARG A 44 10.26 7.79 -3.57
N ASP A 45 10.42 8.18 -2.32
CA ASP A 45 11.28 7.48 -1.37
C ASP A 45 10.49 6.38 -0.67
N ILE A 46 10.77 5.14 -1.07
CA ILE A 46 10.09 3.96 -0.53
C ILE A 46 10.85 3.50 0.71
N GLU A 47 10.22 3.62 1.87
CA GLU A 47 10.74 3.18 3.15
C GLU A 47 10.59 1.66 3.32
N LEU A 48 11.54 1.04 3.99
CA LEU A 48 11.47 -0.35 4.42
C LEU A 48 10.89 -0.42 5.82
N GLU A 49 9.73 -1.07 5.95
CA GLU A 49 9.10 -1.37 7.24
C GLU A 49 9.38 -2.83 7.59
N ILE A 50 9.97 -3.10 8.75
CA ILE A 50 10.24 -4.46 9.23
C ILE A 50 9.24 -4.78 10.34
N VAL A 51 8.49 -5.87 10.16
CA VAL A 51 7.41 -6.26 11.06
C VAL A 51 7.58 -7.70 11.50
N ASP A 52 7.69 -7.91 12.80
CA ASP A 52 7.72 -9.22 13.40
C ASP A 52 6.27 -9.69 13.66
N VAL A 53 5.89 -10.84 13.10
CA VAL A 53 4.52 -11.40 13.20
C VAL A 53 4.60 -12.80 13.79
N LYS A 54 4.00 -12.96 14.95
CA LYS A 54 3.86 -14.27 15.58
C LYS A 54 2.68 -15.01 14.97
N ILE A 55 2.91 -16.22 14.45
CA ILE A 55 1.90 -17.12 13.89
C ILE A 55 1.91 -18.43 14.68
N ASN A 56 0.79 -18.75 15.29
CA ASN A 56 0.69 -19.95 16.11
C ASN A 56 0.90 -21.22 15.27
N ASN A 57 1.59 -22.21 15.84
CA ASN A 57 1.89 -23.48 15.20
C ASN A 57 2.76 -23.43 13.94
N LEU A 58 3.32 -22.28 13.58
CA LEU A 58 4.29 -22.17 12.48
C LEU A 58 5.60 -22.86 12.92
N LYS A 59 5.98 -23.94 12.24
CA LYS A 59 7.13 -24.77 12.66
C LYS A 59 8.47 -24.29 12.17
N GLN A 60 8.48 -23.36 11.22
CA GLN A 60 9.67 -22.76 10.63
C GLN A 60 9.41 -21.28 10.39
N ALA A 61 10.41 -20.43 10.66
CA ALA A 61 10.31 -19.02 10.33
C ALA A 61 10.39 -18.79 8.82
N TYR A 62 9.64 -17.80 8.33
CA TYR A 62 9.62 -17.38 6.93
C TYR A 62 9.74 -15.87 6.85
N SER A 63 10.38 -15.40 5.78
CA SER A 63 10.40 -14.00 5.41
C SER A 63 9.43 -13.75 4.25
N MET A 64 8.61 -12.72 4.37
CA MET A 64 7.68 -12.32 3.32
C MET A 64 7.82 -10.83 3.04
N VAL A 65 7.93 -10.47 1.77
CA VAL A 65 7.85 -9.06 1.36
C VAL A 65 6.45 -8.78 0.84
N GLN A 66 5.81 -7.77 1.40
CA GLN A 66 4.55 -7.22 0.91
C GLN A 66 4.80 -5.89 0.19
N ILE A 67 4.32 -5.78 -1.04
CA ILE A 67 4.14 -4.55 -1.79
C ILE A 67 2.66 -4.42 -2.15
N SER A 68 2.15 -3.20 -2.22
CA SER A 68 0.72 -2.94 -2.41
C SER A 68 0.50 -1.58 -3.05
N ASP A 69 -0.66 -1.40 -3.70
CA ASP A 69 -1.10 -0.08 -4.15
C ASP A 69 -0.01 0.64 -4.95
N ILE A 70 0.53 -0.05 -5.94
CA ILE A 70 1.62 0.48 -6.76
C ILE A 70 1.07 1.53 -7.73
N HIS A 71 -0.14 1.31 -8.30
CA HIS A 71 -0.80 2.20 -9.26
C HIS A 71 0.07 2.52 -10.47
N ILE A 72 0.57 1.47 -11.15
CA ILE A 72 1.34 1.63 -12.39
C ILE A 72 0.54 2.47 -13.38
N GLY A 73 1.11 3.60 -13.75
CA GLY A 73 0.51 4.59 -14.66
C GLY A 73 1.07 5.98 -14.39
N GLY A 74 1.05 6.85 -15.40
CA GLY A 74 1.53 8.23 -15.27
C GLY A 74 2.98 8.31 -14.80
N LEU A 75 3.20 8.71 -13.55
CA LEU A 75 4.53 8.91 -12.97
C LEU A 75 5.15 7.65 -12.35
N ILE A 76 4.35 6.58 -12.20
CA ILE A 76 4.85 5.27 -11.78
C ILE A 76 5.16 4.46 -13.03
N ASP A 77 6.35 4.66 -13.50
CA ASP A 77 6.85 4.13 -14.76
C ASP A 77 7.76 2.89 -14.59
N LYS A 78 8.32 2.44 -15.71
CA LYS A 78 9.29 1.35 -15.75
C LYS A 78 10.48 1.55 -14.80
N ASN A 79 11.01 2.77 -14.68
CA ASN A 79 12.19 3.02 -13.85
C ASN A 79 11.86 2.92 -12.36
N PHE A 80 10.66 3.39 -11.98
CA PHE A 80 10.15 3.22 -10.61
C PHE A 80 10.06 1.74 -10.27
N ILE A 81 9.43 0.92 -11.13
CA ILE A 81 9.26 -0.53 -10.88
C ILE A 81 10.60 -1.24 -10.87
N LYS A 82 11.53 -0.89 -11.75
CA LYS A 82 12.89 -1.45 -11.70
C LYS A 82 13.56 -1.19 -10.35
N SER A 83 13.53 0.05 -9.87
CA SER A 83 14.08 0.41 -8.56
C SER A 83 13.40 -0.33 -7.41
N LEU A 84 12.08 -0.50 -7.50
CA LEU A 84 11.30 -1.28 -6.53
C LEU A 84 11.75 -2.76 -6.51
N VAL A 85 11.87 -3.38 -7.68
CA VAL A 85 12.34 -4.77 -7.83
C VAL A 85 13.74 -4.95 -7.26
N ASP A 86 14.66 -4.01 -7.55
CA ASP A 86 16.02 -4.05 -7.00
C ASP A 86 15.99 -4.00 -5.45
N LYS A 87 15.15 -3.14 -4.84
CA LYS A 87 14.97 -3.05 -3.39
C LYS A 87 14.39 -4.35 -2.81
N VAL A 88 13.39 -4.94 -3.45
CA VAL A 88 12.78 -6.22 -3.02
C VAL A 88 13.79 -7.36 -3.07
N ASN A 89 14.58 -7.46 -4.14
CA ASN A 89 15.55 -8.53 -4.34
C ASN A 89 16.71 -8.48 -3.32
N ILE A 90 17.13 -7.28 -2.90
CA ILE A 90 18.16 -7.13 -1.84
C ILE A 90 17.69 -7.77 -0.52
N LEU A 91 16.38 -7.81 -0.24
CA LEU A 91 15.83 -8.40 0.97
C LEU A 91 15.85 -9.94 0.96
N ASN A 92 16.06 -10.56 -0.20
CA ASN A 92 16.11 -12.01 -0.41
C ASN A 92 14.98 -12.77 0.30
N PRO A 93 13.69 -12.44 0.03
CA PRO A 93 12.55 -12.99 0.75
C PRO A 93 12.27 -14.45 0.38
N ASP A 94 11.65 -15.20 1.31
CA ASP A 94 11.10 -16.51 1.00
C ASP A 94 9.88 -16.39 0.06
N VAL A 95 9.04 -15.37 0.25
CA VAL A 95 7.82 -15.11 -0.54
C VAL A 95 7.66 -13.61 -0.80
N VAL A 96 7.13 -13.26 -1.98
CA VAL A 96 6.68 -11.89 -2.27
C VAL A 96 5.18 -11.92 -2.54
N VAL A 97 4.45 -10.96 -1.95
CA VAL A 97 3.02 -10.78 -2.15
C VAL A 97 2.70 -9.36 -2.62
N ILE A 98 1.81 -9.26 -3.59
CA ILE A 98 1.31 -8.00 -4.16
C ILE A 98 -0.18 -7.92 -3.81
N THR A 99 -0.54 -7.03 -2.88
CA THR A 99 -1.88 -7.01 -2.28
C THR A 99 -2.83 -6.02 -2.98
N GLY A 100 -2.85 -6.02 -4.32
CA GLY A 100 -3.84 -5.32 -5.15
C GLY A 100 -3.44 -3.90 -5.55
N ASP A 101 -4.29 -3.28 -6.36
CA ASP A 101 -4.14 -1.94 -6.95
C ASP A 101 -2.77 -1.77 -7.61
N LEU A 102 -2.43 -2.77 -8.45
CA LEU A 102 -1.18 -2.82 -9.19
C LEU A 102 -1.17 -1.86 -10.39
N VAL A 103 -2.34 -1.74 -11.07
CA VAL A 103 -2.46 -1.02 -12.34
C VAL A 103 -3.52 0.08 -12.25
N ASP A 104 -3.15 1.31 -12.66
CA ASP A 104 -4.05 2.47 -12.71
C ASP A 104 -4.10 3.13 -14.10
N THR A 105 -3.94 2.33 -15.15
CA THR A 105 -4.05 2.73 -16.56
C THR A 105 -4.44 1.53 -17.42
N LYS A 106 -4.70 1.77 -18.72
CA LYS A 106 -4.94 0.67 -19.66
C LYS A 106 -3.72 -0.27 -19.71
N LEU A 107 -3.96 -1.57 -19.76
CA LEU A 107 -2.93 -2.60 -19.70
C LEU A 107 -1.77 -2.36 -20.69
N ASP A 108 -2.07 -1.94 -21.93
CA ASP A 108 -1.03 -1.72 -22.94
C ASP A 108 -0.02 -0.63 -22.55
N PHE A 109 -0.45 0.38 -21.79
CA PHE A 109 0.44 1.40 -21.26
C PHE A 109 1.19 0.94 -20.00
N ALA A 110 0.61 0.02 -19.24
CA ALA A 110 1.23 -0.54 -18.04
C ALA A 110 2.31 -1.60 -18.36
N LYS A 111 2.18 -2.33 -19.47
CA LYS A 111 3.07 -3.45 -19.83
C LYS A 111 4.57 -3.17 -19.66
N PRO A 112 5.13 -2.04 -20.13
CA PRO A 112 6.58 -1.80 -20.00
C PRO A 112 7.06 -1.73 -18.55
N ALA A 113 6.21 -1.29 -17.64
CA ALA A 113 6.49 -1.25 -16.21
C ALA A 113 6.22 -2.62 -15.56
N LEU A 114 5.10 -3.27 -15.90
CA LEU A 114 4.77 -4.62 -15.43
C LEU A 114 5.85 -5.64 -15.78
N ASP A 115 6.47 -5.53 -16.97
CA ASP A 115 7.55 -6.43 -17.41
C ASP A 115 8.75 -6.47 -16.46
N GLU A 116 9.00 -5.40 -15.71
CA GLU A 116 10.08 -5.40 -14.72
C GLU A 116 9.77 -6.34 -13.53
N LEU A 117 8.50 -6.58 -13.22
CA LEU A 117 8.10 -7.43 -12.09
C LEU A 117 8.52 -8.90 -12.27
N LYS A 118 8.73 -9.37 -13.52
CA LYS A 118 9.25 -10.72 -13.77
C LYS A 118 10.66 -10.96 -13.17
N ASN A 119 11.36 -9.88 -12.85
CA ASN A 119 12.70 -9.92 -12.26
C ASN A 119 12.68 -10.04 -10.73
N ILE A 120 11.51 -10.05 -10.10
CA ILE A 120 11.39 -10.31 -8.65
C ILE A 120 11.90 -11.72 -8.35
N GLN A 121 12.75 -11.81 -7.33
CA GLN A 121 13.34 -13.06 -6.87
C GLN A 121 12.78 -13.41 -5.49
N SER A 122 12.31 -14.63 -5.34
CA SER A 122 11.85 -15.19 -4.07
C SER A 122 11.94 -16.72 -4.11
N LYS A 123 12.11 -17.33 -2.95
CA LYS A 123 12.34 -18.77 -2.86
C LYS A 123 11.10 -19.61 -3.21
N PHE A 124 9.92 -19.15 -2.83
CA PHE A 124 8.65 -19.86 -2.99
C PHE A 124 7.68 -19.14 -3.94
N GLY A 125 8.16 -18.13 -4.69
CA GLY A 125 7.39 -17.45 -5.71
C GLY A 125 6.81 -16.11 -5.28
N THR A 126 6.21 -15.46 -6.27
CA THR A 126 5.53 -14.16 -6.13
C THR A 126 4.04 -14.36 -6.39
N TYR A 127 3.21 -13.80 -5.52
CA TYR A 127 1.77 -13.96 -5.55
C TYR A 127 1.07 -12.61 -5.64
N PHE A 128 -0.05 -12.56 -6.35
CA PHE A 128 -0.84 -11.35 -6.56
C PHE A 128 -2.31 -11.61 -6.21
N ILE A 129 -2.96 -10.62 -5.66
CA ILE A 129 -4.42 -10.51 -5.64
C ILE A 129 -4.84 -9.19 -6.29
N VAL A 130 -6.00 -9.14 -6.90
CA VAL A 130 -6.54 -7.90 -7.45
C VAL A 130 -7.03 -6.96 -6.35
N GLY A 131 -6.85 -5.65 -6.56
CA GLY A 131 -7.51 -4.61 -5.80
C GLY A 131 -8.71 -4.03 -6.58
N ASN A 132 -9.28 -2.94 -6.08
CA ASN A 132 -10.44 -2.34 -6.73
C ASN A 132 -10.09 -1.61 -8.04
N HIS A 133 -8.85 -1.16 -8.24
CA HIS A 133 -8.44 -0.47 -9.47
C HIS A 133 -8.38 -1.41 -10.67
N GLU A 134 -8.05 -2.67 -10.50
CA GLU A 134 -8.08 -3.65 -11.59
C GLU A 134 -9.47 -3.78 -12.23
N TYR A 135 -10.56 -3.57 -11.47
CA TYR A 135 -11.93 -3.61 -12.03
C TYR A 135 -12.22 -2.43 -12.97
N PHE A 136 -11.54 -1.29 -12.80
CA PHE A 136 -11.70 -0.14 -13.72
C PHE A 136 -10.90 -0.33 -15.01
N HIS A 137 -9.86 -1.16 -14.99
CA HIS A 137 -8.92 -1.32 -16.10
C HIS A 137 -8.98 -2.70 -16.77
N GLY A 138 -9.81 -3.61 -16.26
CA GLY A 138 -10.03 -4.93 -16.82
C GLY A 138 -9.34 -6.05 -16.04
N VAL A 139 -10.07 -6.71 -15.13
CA VAL A 139 -9.56 -7.74 -14.22
C VAL A 139 -8.87 -8.87 -14.98
N GLN A 140 -9.59 -9.57 -15.87
CA GLN A 140 -9.06 -10.78 -16.52
C GLN A 140 -7.84 -10.52 -17.43
N PRO A 141 -7.81 -9.48 -18.26
CA PRO A 141 -6.61 -9.13 -19.03
C PRO A 141 -5.39 -8.85 -18.16
N ILE A 142 -5.55 -8.16 -17.01
CA ILE A 142 -4.47 -7.88 -16.08
C ILE A 142 -3.98 -9.18 -15.43
N ILE A 143 -4.88 -10.01 -14.91
CA ILE A 143 -4.54 -11.33 -14.33
C ILE A 143 -3.76 -12.18 -15.33
N ASN A 144 -4.25 -12.31 -16.56
CA ASN A 144 -3.59 -13.10 -17.58
C ASN A 144 -2.15 -12.58 -17.86
N TYR A 145 -1.99 -11.26 -17.90
CA TYR A 145 -0.69 -10.68 -18.14
C TYR A 145 0.26 -10.88 -16.95
N VAL A 146 -0.20 -10.62 -15.74
CA VAL A 146 0.58 -10.83 -14.50
C VAL A 146 1.01 -12.30 -14.37
N ASN A 147 0.10 -13.24 -14.63
CA ASN A 147 0.43 -14.66 -14.64
C ASN A 147 1.47 -15.02 -15.71
N SER A 148 1.45 -14.37 -16.87
CA SER A 148 2.46 -14.57 -17.93
C SER A 148 3.85 -14.11 -17.54
N LEU A 149 3.99 -13.25 -16.52
CA LEU A 149 5.26 -12.80 -15.95
C LEU A 149 5.83 -13.76 -14.89
N GLY A 150 5.14 -14.88 -14.62
CA GLY A 150 5.54 -15.84 -13.59
C GLY A 150 5.06 -15.48 -12.18
N ILE A 151 4.17 -14.51 -12.06
CA ILE A 151 3.52 -14.10 -10.80
C ILE A 151 2.16 -14.80 -10.72
N LYS A 152 1.94 -15.63 -9.70
CA LYS A 152 0.67 -16.35 -9.57
C LYS A 152 -0.41 -15.45 -8.96
N THR A 153 -1.50 -15.18 -9.69
CA THR A 153 -2.68 -14.55 -9.11
C THR A 153 -3.49 -15.57 -8.32
N LEU A 154 -3.88 -15.22 -7.10
CA LEU A 154 -4.76 -16.03 -6.27
C LEU A 154 -6.21 -15.56 -6.45
N GLU A 155 -7.00 -16.39 -7.13
CA GLU A 155 -8.38 -16.11 -7.58
C GLU A 155 -9.40 -16.86 -6.69
N ASN A 156 -9.56 -16.45 -5.43
CA ASN A 156 -10.28 -17.20 -4.39
C ASN A 156 -9.67 -18.61 -4.21
N GLU A 157 -8.38 -18.67 -4.10
CA GLU A 157 -7.64 -19.93 -3.97
C GLU A 157 -6.48 -19.80 -2.99
N ASN A 158 -5.85 -20.90 -2.69
CA ASN A 158 -4.69 -20.94 -1.84
C ASN A 158 -3.54 -21.75 -2.44
N VAL A 159 -2.38 -21.60 -1.82
CA VAL A 159 -1.18 -22.35 -2.10
C VAL A 159 -0.43 -22.64 -0.79
N TYR A 160 0.14 -23.82 -0.68
CA TYR A 160 0.99 -24.16 0.46
C TYR A 160 2.41 -23.66 0.23
N ILE A 161 2.92 -22.86 1.15
CA ILE A 161 4.26 -22.27 1.12
C ILE A 161 5.18 -23.05 2.05
N GLY A 162 6.31 -23.50 1.52
CA GLY A 162 7.30 -24.23 2.29
C GLY A 162 7.28 -25.74 2.05
N LYS A 163 7.96 -26.49 2.96
CA LYS A 163 7.95 -27.95 2.93
C LYS A 163 6.70 -28.46 3.65
N LYS A 164 6.23 -29.62 3.22
CA LYS A 164 5.09 -30.32 3.85
C LYS A 164 5.24 -30.36 5.37
N ASP A 165 4.16 -30.08 6.08
CA ASP A 165 4.02 -30.11 7.54
C ASP A 165 4.85 -29.07 8.32
N VAL A 166 5.55 -28.13 7.66
CA VAL A 166 6.33 -27.08 8.32
C VAL A 166 6.09 -25.68 7.76
N GLY A 167 5.28 -25.57 6.71
CA GLY A 167 4.93 -24.32 6.04
C GLY A 167 3.64 -23.69 6.55
N PHE A 168 2.99 -22.96 5.67
CA PHE A 168 1.70 -22.30 5.90
C PHE A 168 0.91 -22.19 4.59
N TYR A 169 -0.41 -22.00 4.70
CA TYR A 169 -1.23 -21.68 3.54
C TYR A 169 -1.23 -20.17 3.30
N LEU A 170 -0.95 -19.79 2.05
CA LEU A 170 -1.14 -18.44 1.54
C LEU A 170 -2.43 -18.45 0.70
N CYS A 171 -3.45 -17.78 1.20
CA CYS A 171 -4.77 -17.68 0.59
C CYS A 171 -4.95 -16.29 -0.03
N GLY A 172 -5.72 -16.19 -1.09
CA GLY A 172 -6.04 -14.91 -1.70
C GLY A 172 -7.49 -14.87 -2.17
N VAL A 173 -8.13 -13.73 -1.97
CA VAL A 173 -9.49 -13.48 -2.43
C VAL A 173 -9.51 -12.35 -3.45
N TYR A 174 -10.50 -12.35 -4.32
CA TYR A 174 -10.85 -11.17 -5.10
C TYR A 174 -11.21 -10.00 -4.20
N ASP A 175 -11.12 -8.77 -4.72
CA ASP A 175 -11.51 -7.61 -3.95
C ASP A 175 -13.03 -7.56 -3.74
N ARG A 176 -13.44 -7.04 -2.57
CA ARG A 176 -14.84 -6.85 -2.21
C ARG A 176 -15.62 -5.95 -3.19
N PHE A 177 -14.92 -5.15 -3.99
CA PHE A 177 -15.53 -4.36 -5.06
C PHE A 177 -16.24 -5.22 -6.10
N GLY A 178 -15.85 -6.50 -6.24
CA GLY A 178 -16.49 -7.49 -7.10
C GLY A 178 -17.97 -7.67 -6.84
N ASP A 179 -18.43 -7.51 -5.59
CA ASP A 179 -19.86 -7.56 -5.26
C ASP A 179 -20.64 -6.43 -5.93
N LYS A 180 -20.09 -5.22 -5.93
CA LYS A 180 -20.66 -4.05 -6.61
C LYS A 180 -20.51 -4.15 -8.13
N TYR A 181 -19.37 -4.66 -8.59
CA TYR A 181 -19.10 -4.84 -10.01
C TYR A 181 -19.95 -5.96 -10.66
N GLY A 182 -20.38 -6.92 -9.86
CA GLY A 182 -21.22 -8.05 -10.30
C GLY A 182 -20.45 -9.28 -10.81
N ALA A 183 -19.12 -9.24 -10.82
CA ALA A 183 -18.22 -10.33 -11.21
C ALA A 183 -16.94 -10.32 -10.39
N TYR A 184 -16.17 -11.42 -10.45
CA TYR A 184 -14.91 -11.55 -9.68
C TYR A 184 -15.10 -11.24 -8.19
N LYS A 185 -16.14 -11.91 -7.60
CA LYS A 185 -16.50 -11.68 -6.19
C LYS A 185 -15.58 -12.43 -5.24
N PRO A 186 -15.29 -11.88 -4.06
CA PRO A 186 -14.55 -12.61 -3.04
C PRO A 186 -15.34 -13.81 -2.54
N ASP A 187 -14.67 -14.94 -2.40
CA ASP A 187 -15.20 -16.18 -1.82
C ASP A 187 -14.17 -16.74 -0.83
N ILE A 188 -14.38 -16.43 0.45
CA ILE A 188 -13.50 -16.88 1.52
C ILE A 188 -13.52 -18.38 1.73
N ASN A 189 -14.68 -19.02 1.53
CA ASN A 189 -14.80 -20.47 1.73
C ASN A 189 -13.96 -21.23 0.70
N LYS A 190 -13.98 -20.78 -0.55
CA LYS A 190 -13.15 -21.32 -1.62
C LYS A 190 -11.67 -21.06 -1.37
N ALA A 191 -11.32 -19.84 -0.93
CA ALA A 191 -9.93 -19.48 -0.63
C ALA A 191 -9.34 -20.29 0.53
N LEU A 192 -10.16 -20.68 1.51
CA LEU A 192 -9.74 -21.46 2.69
C LEU A 192 -9.97 -22.98 2.52
N GLU A 193 -10.28 -23.46 1.32
CA GLU A 193 -10.50 -24.88 1.09
C GLU A 193 -9.25 -25.69 1.44
N ASN A 194 -9.40 -26.75 2.25
CA ASN A 194 -8.33 -27.64 2.71
C ASN A 194 -7.21 -27.00 3.57
N THR A 195 -7.45 -25.84 4.17
CA THR A 195 -6.45 -25.16 5.03
C THR A 195 -6.59 -25.46 6.53
N GLN A 196 -7.58 -26.24 6.95
CA GLN A 196 -7.92 -26.46 8.35
C GLN A 196 -6.73 -26.98 9.15
N ASN A 197 -6.54 -26.37 10.34
CA ASN A 197 -5.50 -26.71 11.32
C ASN A 197 -4.04 -26.41 10.90
N GLU A 198 -3.83 -25.72 9.79
CA GLU A 198 -2.51 -25.26 9.36
C GLU A 198 -2.41 -23.73 9.49
N PRO A 199 -1.21 -23.19 9.77
CA PRO A 199 -0.99 -21.74 9.74
C PRO A 199 -1.46 -21.13 8.42
N THR A 200 -2.21 -20.03 8.51
CA THR A 200 -2.88 -19.46 7.33
C THR A 200 -2.71 -17.95 7.27
N VAL A 201 -2.20 -17.47 6.12
CA VAL A 201 -2.08 -16.05 5.78
C VAL A 201 -3.06 -15.75 4.65
N LEU A 202 -3.95 -14.79 4.86
CA LEU A 202 -4.92 -14.33 3.87
C LEU A 202 -4.48 -13.01 3.25
N LEU A 203 -4.48 -12.94 1.92
CA LEU A 203 -4.37 -11.70 1.17
C LEU A 203 -5.78 -11.19 0.84
N ALA A 204 -6.11 -9.99 1.31
CA ALA A 204 -7.36 -9.30 1.02
C ALA A 204 -7.08 -7.79 0.87
N HIS A 205 -7.34 -7.23 -0.30
CA HIS A 205 -6.90 -5.87 -0.60
C HIS A 205 -7.43 -4.83 0.39
N GLN A 206 -8.74 -4.82 0.69
CA GLN A 206 -9.35 -3.82 1.56
C GLN A 206 -9.48 -4.31 3.02
N PRO A 207 -8.97 -3.56 4.02
CA PRO A 207 -9.10 -3.92 5.44
C PRO A 207 -10.54 -4.16 5.90
N LYS A 208 -11.51 -3.47 5.30
CA LYS A 208 -12.92 -3.60 5.62
C LYS A 208 -13.47 -5.01 5.42
N TYR A 209 -12.85 -5.81 4.56
CA TYR A 209 -13.27 -7.19 4.29
C TYR A 209 -13.24 -8.06 5.55
N VAL A 210 -12.37 -7.78 6.52
CA VAL A 210 -12.30 -8.51 7.80
C VAL A 210 -13.61 -8.52 8.59
N ASN A 211 -14.45 -7.49 8.39
CA ASN A 211 -15.76 -7.38 9.05
C ASN A 211 -16.88 -8.17 8.32
N GLU A 212 -16.58 -8.74 7.16
CA GLU A 212 -17.55 -9.41 6.28
C GLU A 212 -17.36 -10.94 6.30
N ILE A 213 -16.31 -11.42 6.98
CA ILE A 213 -15.94 -12.84 7.03
C ILE A 213 -15.78 -13.34 8.47
N GLU A 214 -15.92 -14.64 8.64
CA GLU A 214 -15.42 -15.31 9.84
C GLU A 214 -13.91 -15.51 9.72
N THR A 215 -13.15 -15.00 10.70
CA THR A 215 -11.68 -15.02 10.64
C THR A 215 -11.06 -16.21 11.38
N LYS A 216 -11.87 -17.08 11.99
CA LYS A 216 -11.37 -18.28 12.66
C LYS A 216 -10.61 -19.18 11.69
N GLY A 217 -9.37 -19.53 12.06
CA GLY A 217 -8.48 -20.31 11.19
C GLY A 217 -7.62 -19.46 10.27
N ILE A 218 -7.66 -18.12 10.42
CA ILE A 218 -6.76 -17.19 9.73
C ILE A 218 -5.88 -16.51 10.76
N ASP A 219 -4.57 -16.73 10.69
CA ASP A 219 -3.62 -16.16 11.65
C ASP A 219 -3.24 -14.71 11.33
N LEU A 220 -3.10 -14.40 10.02
CA LEU A 220 -2.70 -13.09 9.53
C LEU A 220 -3.48 -12.72 8.28
N ILE A 221 -3.98 -11.48 8.24
CA ILE A 221 -4.55 -10.87 7.03
C ILE A 221 -3.63 -9.75 6.56
N LEU A 222 -3.26 -9.75 5.28
CA LEU A 222 -2.45 -8.71 4.66
C LEU A 222 -3.31 -7.87 3.73
N CYS A 223 -3.34 -6.56 3.99
CA CYS A 223 -4.15 -5.59 3.27
C CYS A 223 -3.32 -4.41 2.74
N GLY A 224 -3.90 -3.66 1.80
CA GLY A 224 -3.44 -2.37 1.31
C GLY A 224 -4.58 -1.34 1.31
N HIS A 225 -4.87 -0.74 0.15
CA HIS A 225 -6.01 0.12 -0.16
C HIS A 225 -6.03 1.51 0.49
N THR A 226 -5.59 1.61 1.73
CA THR A 226 -5.78 2.82 2.54
C THR A 226 -4.74 3.91 2.28
N HIS A 227 -3.62 3.54 1.66
CA HIS A 227 -2.42 4.37 1.52
C HIS A 227 -1.92 4.99 2.84
N GLY A 228 -2.33 4.42 4.01
CA GLY A 228 -2.09 5.04 5.31
C GLY A 228 -2.74 6.42 5.48
N GLY A 229 -3.69 6.76 4.58
CA GLY A 229 -4.30 8.08 4.44
C GLY A 229 -3.54 9.03 3.53
N GLN A 230 -2.44 8.60 2.93
CA GLN A 230 -1.56 9.26 1.94
C GLN A 230 -1.18 10.71 2.26
N ILE A 231 -2.16 11.64 2.39
CA ILE A 231 -1.92 13.06 2.66
C ILE A 231 -2.73 13.48 3.89
N PHE A 232 -2.02 13.90 4.96
CA PHE A 232 -2.67 14.50 6.12
C PHE A 232 -3.47 15.76 5.70
N PRO A 233 -4.74 15.93 6.14
CA PRO A 233 -5.45 15.18 7.18
C PRO A 233 -6.41 14.10 6.67
N PHE A 234 -6.32 13.63 5.42
CA PHE A 234 -7.23 12.62 4.84
C PHE A 234 -7.25 11.29 5.61
N ASN A 235 -6.20 10.98 6.37
CA ASN A 235 -6.18 9.80 7.24
C ASN A 235 -7.37 9.74 8.22
N PHE A 236 -7.95 10.87 8.62
CA PHE A 236 -9.16 10.89 9.45
C PHE A 236 -10.40 10.44 8.68
N LEU A 237 -10.50 10.79 7.39
CA LEU A 237 -11.61 10.34 6.53
C LEU A 237 -11.51 8.84 6.23
N VAL A 238 -10.30 8.34 6.01
CA VAL A 238 -10.06 6.90 5.81
C VAL A 238 -10.50 6.09 7.03
N LYS A 239 -10.24 6.56 8.26
CA LYS A 239 -10.70 5.93 9.51
C LYS A 239 -12.21 5.81 9.64
N LEU A 240 -13.00 6.66 8.96
CA LEU A 240 -14.46 6.55 8.96
C LEU A 240 -14.96 5.40 8.06
N GLN A 241 -14.16 4.96 7.11
CA GLN A 241 -14.56 3.95 6.11
C GLN A 241 -13.88 2.61 6.33
N GLN A 242 -12.65 2.61 6.85
CA GLN A 242 -11.82 1.42 7.04
C GLN A 242 -11.54 1.20 8.53
N PRO A 243 -11.68 -0.04 9.04
CA PRO A 243 -11.46 -0.34 10.46
C PRO A 243 -9.99 -0.18 10.86
N TYR A 244 -9.08 -0.40 9.93
CA TYR A 244 -7.64 -0.25 10.10
C TYR A 244 -7.07 0.58 8.97
N VAL A 245 -6.08 1.44 9.28
CA VAL A 245 -5.52 2.38 8.30
C VAL A 245 -4.09 2.02 7.91
N ARG A 246 -3.28 1.54 8.84
CA ARG A 246 -1.88 1.16 8.62
C ARG A 246 -1.31 0.36 9.77
N GLY A 247 -0.30 -0.47 9.49
CA GLY A 247 0.47 -1.20 10.50
C GLY A 247 -0.21 -2.48 10.97
N LEU A 248 0.41 -3.13 11.95
CA LEU A 248 -0.03 -4.39 12.53
C LEU A 248 -1.03 -4.15 13.67
N HIS A 249 -2.14 -4.88 13.64
CA HIS A 249 -3.19 -4.85 14.65
C HIS A 249 -3.61 -6.26 15.04
N ILE A 250 -4.02 -6.44 16.27
CA ILE A 250 -4.72 -7.64 16.73
C ILE A 250 -6.21 -7.41 16.46
N HIS A 251 -6.78 -8.19 15.54
CA HIS A 251 -8.20 -8.10 15.21
C HIS A 251 -9.05 -8.82 16.28
N ASN A 252 -8.65 -10.03 16.65
CA ASN A 252 -9.26 -10.81 17.71
C ASN A 252 -8.22 -11.79 18.32
N GLU A 253 -8.65 -12.72 19.15
CA GLU A 253 -7.77 -13.70 19.82
C GLU A 253 -7.02 -14.65 18.86
N PHE A 254 -7.49 -14.80 17.62
CA PHE A 254 -6.92 -15.73 16.62
C PHE A 254 -6.19 -15.01 15.48
N THR A 255 -6.63 -13.79 15.14
CA THR A 255 -6.28 -13.14 13.86
C THR A 255 -5.60 -11.81 14.06
N GLN A 256 -4.47 -11.63 13.42
CA GLN A 256 -3.81 -10.33 13.22
C GLN A 256 -4.11 -9.78 11.84
N ILE A 257 -4.07 -8.47 11.68
CA ILE A 257 -4.19 -7.79 10.38
C ILE A 257 -3.06 -6.79 10.23
N TYR A 258 -2.38 -6.84 9.10
CA TYR A 258 -1.40 -5.84 8.71
C TYR A 258 -1.92 -5.05 7.51
N VAL A 259 -1.85 -3.73 7.60
CA VAL A 259 -2.26 -2.82 6.52
C VAL A 259 -1.06 -2.04 6.04
N ASN A 260 -0.63 -2.34 4.81
CA ASN A 260 0.46 -1.67 4.12
C ASN A 260 0.04 -0.24 3.72
N LYS A 261 0.95 0.73 3.84
CA LYS A 261 0.69 2.14 3.47
C LYS A 261 0.68 2.39 1.97
N GLY A 262 0.91 1.35 1.15
CA GLY A 262 1.06 1.46 -0.29
C GLY A 262 2.49 1.80 -0.71
N THR A 263 2.97 1.13 -1.75
CA THR A 263 4.32 1.28 -2.29
C THR A 263 4.40 2.43 -3.31
N GLY A 264 3.32 2.65 -4.05
CA GLY A 264 3.16 3.79 -4.96
C GLY A 264 2.34 4.92 -4.34
N PHE A 265 1.62 5.63 -5.17
CA PHE A 265 0.66 6.68 -4.75
C PHE A 265 -0.52 6.72 -5.72
N TRP A 266 -1.66 7.14 -5.20
CA TRP A 266 -2.86 7.35 -6.00
C TRP A 266 -3.16 8.85 -6.17
N GLY A 267 -3.52 9.27 -7.39
CA GLY A 267 -3.81 10.66 -7.70
C GLY A 267 -2.56 11.55 -7.66
N PRO A 268 -2.46 12.58 -6.79
CA PRO A 268 -1.30 13.44 -6.77
C PRO A 268 -0.05 12.70 -6.26
N PRO A 269 1.14 12.94 -6.87
CA PRO A 269 2.40 12.30 -6.49
C PRO A 269 2.94 12.89 -5.18
N MET A 270 2.18 12.75 -4.11
CA MET A 270 2.45 13.38 -2.82
C MET A 270 2.09 12.45 -1.67
N ARG A 271 2.98 12.37 -0.68
CA ARG A 271 2.75 11.68 0.58
C ARG A 271 3.14 12.56 1.76
N LEU A 272 2.18 12.85 2.65
CA LEU A 272 2.38 13.66 3.83
C LEU A 272 1.78 12.96 5.06
N GLY A 273 2.64 12.48 5.95
CA GLY A 273 2.22 11.72 7.15
C GLY A 273 2.02 10.22 6.92
N ALA A 274 2.27 9.73 5.69
CA ALA A 274 2.32 8.31 5.35
C ALA A 274 3.28 8.13 4.17
N SER A 275 4.51 7.70 4.42
CA SER A 275 5.53 7.40 3.40
C SER A 275 5.14 6.20 2.55
N SER A 276 5.69 6.11 1.33
CA SER A 276 5.64 4.89 0.52
C SER A 276 6.38 3.75 1.24
N GLU A 277 5.89 2.51 1.09
CA GLU A 277 6.34 1.41 1.92
C GLU A 277 6.57 0.13 1.14
N ILE A 278 7.68 -0.55 1.45
CA ILE A 278 7.88 -1.99 1.27
C ILE A 278 7.85 -2.59 2.66
N THR A 279 7.03 -3.60 2.91
CA THR A 279 7.01 -4.29 4.22
C THR A 279 7.78 -5.60 4.14
N TYR A 280 8.70 -5.80 5.07
CA TYR A 280 9.39 -7.06 5.30
C TYR A 280 8.83 -7.72 6.57
N LEU A 281 8.00 -8.73 6.37
CA LEU A 281 7.38 -9.49 7.47
C LEU A 281 8.27 -10.67 7.85
N LYS A 282 8.57 -10.80 9.14
CA LYS A 282 9.21 -11.98 9.73
C LYS A 282 8.13 -12.80 10.40
N LEU A 283 7.76 -13.92 9.79
CA LEU A 283 6.76 -14.86 10.34
C LEU A 283 7.46 -15.90 11.19
N PHE A 284 7.07 -16.03 12.45
CA PHE A 284 7.66 -16.99 13.40
C PHE A 284 6.62 -17.49 14.41
N SER A 285 6.94 -18.53 15.17
CA SER A 285 6.08 -19.12 16.20
C SER A 285 6.22 -18.46 17.57
#